data_aaa0777120e648b2f2ead2296761a2ff
#
_entry.id   aaa0777120e648b2f2ead2296761a2ff
#
_cell.length_a   1.000
_cell.length_b   1.000
_cell.length_c   1.000
_cell.angle_alpha   90.00
_cell.angle_beta   90.00
_cell.angle_gamma   90.00
#
_symmetry.space_group_name_H-M   'P 1'
#
loop_
_entity.id
_entity.type
_entity.pdbx_description
1 polymer ?
#
loop_
_entity_poly.entity_id
_entity_poly.type
_entity_poly.pdbx_seq_one_letter_code
_entity_poly.pdbx_strand_id
1 'polypeptide(L)'
;IYTLSLHDALPISVEIQRVVDTQPMRFPVQYVNRPNLDFRGFSGTLASGSVKVGQRVKVLPSGVESTIARIVTFDGDLDEAGAGEAVTLVLKDEIDISRGDLLVDAQETLAAVQGASVDVVWMAEQPLTAGQSYDIKIAGKKTRARVDGIQFQVDINNLTHRDVSELPLNGIGLVDMTFDEPLVLDPYQQNPVTGGLIFIDRLTNVTVGAGMVREPNAQAAVASEFSAFELELNALVRKHFPHWGARDLLGGK
;
A
#
# COMPACT_ATOMS: atom_id res chain seq x y z
N ILE A 1 47.74 -13.43 15.30
CA ILE A 1 46.95 -12.61 14.35
C ILE A 1 45.51 -13.09 14.46
N TYR A 2 44.68 -12.35 15.20
CA TYR A 2 43.25 -12.62 15.29
C TYR A 2 42.59 -11.96 14.06
N THR A 3 42.11 -12.77 13.14
CA THR A 3 41.19 -12.31 12.07
C THR A 3 39.85 -12.05 12.73
N LEU A 4 39.51 -10.79 12.95
CA LEU A 4 38.14 -10.39 13.27
C LEU A 4 37.23 -10.85 12.10
N SER A 5 36.31 -11.77 12.40
CA SER A 5 35.28 -12.19 11.43
C SER A 5 34.40 -10.98 11.14
N LEU A 6 33.99 -10.81 9.89
CA LEU A 6 32.99 -9.79 9.49
C LEU A 6 31.69 -9.89 10.32
N HIS A 7 31.39 -11.05 10.90
CA HIS A 7 30.25 -11.27 11.80
C HIS A 7 30.35 -10.52 13.14
N ASP A 8 31.57 -10.17 13.58
CA ASP A 8 31.77 -9.50 14.87
C ASP A 8 31.67 -7.96 14.77
N ALA A 9 31.74 -7.41 13.56
CA ALA A 9 31.72 -5.96 13.31
C ALA A 9 30.34 -5.40 12.90
N LEU A 10 29.49 -6.21 12.27
CA LEU A 10 28.21 -5.78 11.73
C LEU A 10 27.16 -5.31 12.76
N PRO A 11 27.02 -5.91 13.96
CA PRO A 11 26.00 -5.48 14.92
C PRO A 11 26.28 -4.13 15.58
N ILE A 12 27.52 -3.64 15.54
CA ILE A 12 27.95 -2.44 16.29
C ILE A 12 27.67 -1.14 15.51
N SER A 13 27.51 -1.23 14.19
CA SER A 13 27.39 -0.06 13.31
C SER A 13 25.97 0.16 12.72
N VAL A 14 25.01 -0.69 13.07
CA VAL A 14 23.62 -0.53 12.60
C VAL A 14 22.82 0.20 13.67
N GLU A 15 22.57 1.48 13.45
CA GLU A 15 21.60 2.23 14.25
C GLU A 15 20.19 1.81 13.81
N ILE A 16 19.50 1.07 14.67
CA ILE A 16 18.08 0.77 14.49
C ILE A 16 17.31 1.99 14.97
N GLN A 17 16.99 2.88 14.05
CA GLN A 17 16.09 3.99 14.33
C GLN A 17 14.66 3.44 14.48
N ARG A 18 14.15 3.38 15.71
CA ARG A 18 12.72 3.23 15.96
C ARG A 18 12.04 4.57 15.74
N VAL A 19 11.81 4.92 14.48
CA VAL A 19 11.15 6.18 14.10
C VAL A 19 9.63 6.13 14.31
N VAL A 20 9.10 4.98 14.65
CA VAL A 20 7.65 4.65 14.61
C VAL A 20 6.81 5.45 15.61
N ASP A 21 7.37 5.82 16.77
CA ASP A 21 6.60 6.46 17.85
C ASP A 21 6.26 7.93 17.56
N THR A 22 7.08 8.61 16.74
CA THR A 22 6.89 10.03 16.37
C THR A 22 6.21 10.23 15.01
N GLN A 23 5.95 9.16 14.29
CA GLN A 23 5.27 9.19 13.00
C GLN A 23 3.75 9.37 13.18
N PRO A 24 3.04 9.88 12.17
CA PRO A 24 1.58 9.94 12.19
C PRO A 24 0.94 8.57 12.45
N MET A 25 -0.21 8.58 13.10
CA MET A 25 -0.98 7.37 13.38
C MET A 25 -1.31 6.59 12.11
N ARG A 26 -0.98 5.29 12.10
CA ARG A 26 -1.35 4.32 11.07
C ARG A 26 -1.88 3.06 11.73
N PHE A 27 -3.17 2.78 11.55
CA PHE A 27 -3.81 1.59 12.09
C PHE A 27 -4.48 0.78 10.96
N PRO A 28 -3.76 -0.17 10.33
CA PRO A 28 -4.35 -1.06 9.35
C PRO A 28 -5.35 -2.01 10.00
N VAL A 29 -6.58 -2.05 9.50
CA VAL A 29 -7.62 -2.96 9.98
C VAL A 29 -7.33 -4.38 9.48
N GLN A 30 -7.07 -5.29 10.40
CA GLN A 30 -6.77 -6.70 10.10
C GLN A 30 -8.02 -7.57 10.21
N TYR A 31 -8.92 -7.23 11.13
CA TYR A 31 -10.14 -7.99 11.38
C TYR A 31 -11.26 -7.10 11.91
N VAL A 32 -12.49 -7.34 11.44
CA VAL A 32 -13.70 -6.69 11.96
C VAL A 32 -14.35 -7.65 12.95
N ASN A 33 -14.32 -7.29 14.24
CA ASN A 33 -14.84 -8.10 15.33
C ASN A 33 -16.29 -7.69 15.66
N ARG A 34 -17.25 -8.56 15.40
CA ARG A 34 -18.66 -8.34 15.70
C ARG A 34 -19.27 -9.62 16.30
N PRO A 35 -18.95 -9.96 17.56
CA PRO A 35 -19.42 -11.19 18.20
C PRO A 35 -20.93 -11.16 18.51
N ASN A 36 -21.53 -9.97 18.65
CA ASN A 36 -22.95 -9.74 18.90
C ASN A 36 -23.39 -8.40 18.30
N LEU A 37 -24.65 -8.03 18.50
CA LEU A 37 -25.24 -6.79 17.95
C LEU A 37 -24.76 -5.52 18.70
N ASP A 38 -24.32 -5.66 19.94
CA ASP A 38 -23.93 -4.53 20.79
C ASP A 38 -22.44 -4.17 20.72
N PHE A 39 -21.64 -5.00 20.05
CA PHE A 39 -20.20 -4.79 19.91
C PHE A 39 -19.76 -4.84 18.46
N ARG A 40 -19.14 -3.76 18.00
CA ARG A 40 -18.41 -3.71 16.72
C ARG A 40 -17.05 -3.07 16.96
N GLY A 41 -15.99 -3.85 16.75
CA GLY A 41 -14.61 -3.40 16.92
C GLY A 41 -13.75 -3.73 15.72
N PHE A 42 -12.72 -2.93 15.51
CA PHE A 42 -11.77 -3.04 14.43
C PHE A 42 -10.42 -3.42 15.02
N SER A 43 -10.00 -4.67 14.79
CA SER A 43 -8.78 -5.20 15.38
C SER A 43 -7.61 -5.04 14.41
N GLY A 44 -6.46 -4.68 14.95
CA GLY A 44 -5.23 -4.47 14.20
C GLY A 44 -4.04 -4.24 15.11
N THR A 45 -2.88 -4.03 14.51
CA THR A 45 -1.67 -3.58 15.21
C THR A 45 -1.37 -2.16 14.78
N LEU A 46 -1.13 -1.27 15.73
CA LEU A 46 -0.77 0.12 15.45
C LEU A 46 0.61 0.14 14.77
N ALA A 47 0.65 0.50 13.50
CA ALA A 47 1.88 0.49 12.70
C ALA A 47 2.80 1.66 13.03
N SER A 48 2.23 2.82 13.41
CA SER A 48 2.95 4.02 13.84
C SER A 48 2.07 4.96 14.64
N GLY A 49 2.70 5.89 15.38
CA GLY A 49 2.03 6.89 16.20
C GLY A 49 1.34 6.33 17.43
N SER A 50 0.40 7.05 17.97
CA SER A 50 -0.44 6.63 19.08
C SER A 50 -1.92 6.93 18.83
N VAL A 51 -2.80 6.24 19.52
CA VAL A 51 -4.25 6.44 19.48
C VAL A 51 -4.79 6.57 20.89
N LYS A 52 -5.72 7.52 21.12
CA LYS A 52 -6.35 7.81 22.42
C LYS A 52 -7.86 7.72 22.36
N VAL A 53 -8.47 7.36 23.47
CA VAL A 53 -9.93 7.45 23.62
C VAL A 53 -10.35 8.91 23.43
N GLY A 54 -11.40 9.14 22.64
CA GLY A 54 -11.89 10.48 22.30
C GLY A 54 -11.21 11.13 21.10
N GLN A 55 -10.13 10.53 20.54
CA GLN A 55 -9.47 11.04 19.34
C GLN A 55 -10.37 10.91 18.11
N ARG A 56 -10.41 11.95 17.26
CA ARG A 56 -11.07 11.89 15.95
C ARG A 56 -10.15 11.17 14.95
N VAL A 57 -10.74 10.24 14.23
CA VAL A 57 -10.04 9.42 13.22
C VAL A 57 -10.79 9.47 11.89
N LYS A 58 -10.06 9.23 10.81
CA LYS A 58 -10.56 9.12 9.46
C LYS A 58 -10.24 7.72 8.92
N VAL A 59 -11.20 7.13 8.23
CA VAL A 59 -11.04 5.85 7.54
C VAL A 59 -10.66 6.09 6.09
N LEU A 60 -9.58 5.50 5.64
CA LEU A 60 -9.13 5.57 4.26
C LEU A 60 -9.30 4.21 3.56
N PRO A 61 -9.74 4.18 2.29
CA PRO A 61 -9.88 5.31 1.35
C PRO A 61 -11.20 6.07 1.42
N SER A 62 -12.19 5.64 2.20
CA SER A 62 -13.56 6.22 2.18
C SER A 62 -13.63 7.70 2.62
N GLY A 63 -12.70 8.16 3.47
CA GLY A 63 -12.67 9.50 4.02
C GLY A 63 -13.68 9.74 5.15
N VAL A 64 -14.44 8.72 5.56
CA VAL A 64 -15.44 8.85 6.64
C VAL A 64 -14.74 9.04 7.97
N GLU A 65 -15.22 10.00 8.76
CA GLU A 65 -14.66 10.32 10.07
C GLU A 65 -15.53 9.76 11.21
N SER A 66 -14.88 9.42 12.31
CA SER A 66 -15.52 9.03 13.56
C SER A 66 -14.61 9.36 14.76
N THR A 67 -15.02 8.95 15.95
CA THR A 67 -14.26 9.16 17.19
C THR A 67 -14.02 7.83 17.87
N ILE A 68 -12.80 7.61 18.40
CA ILE A 68 -12.48 6.44 19.21
C ILE A 68 -13.31 6.45 20.49
N ALA A 69 -14.18 5.46 20.67
CA ALA A 69 -14.99 5.30 21.87
C ALA A 69 -14.25 4.48 22.94
N ARG A 70 -13.55 3.40 22.52
CA ARG A 70 -12.81 2.50 23.41
C ARG A 70 -11.62 1.89 22.67
N ILE A 71 -10.59 1.58 23.43
CA ILE A 71 -9.42 0.78 22.99
C ILE A 71 -9.42 -0.50 23.82
N VAL A 72 -9.74 -1.63 23.21
CA VAL A 72 -9.97 -2.90 23.89
C VAL A 72 -8.81 -3.83 23.66
N THR A 73 -8.29 -4.44 24.74
CA THR A 73 -7.29 -5.51 24.71
C THR A 73 -7.82 -6.75 25.44
N PHE A 74 -7.03 -7.83 25.46
CA PHE A 74 -7.37 -9.02 26.22
C PHE A 74 -7.41 -8.75 27.73
N ASP A 75 -6.54 -7.88 28.24
CA ASP A 75 -6.40 -7.57 29.66
C ASP A 75 -7.34 -6.44 30.14
N GLY A 76 -8.11 -5.86 29.23
CA GLY A 76 -9.05 -4.77 29.51
C GLY A 76 -8.94 -3.60 28.56
N ASP A 77 -9.64 -2.53 28.87
CA ASP A 77 -9.65 -1.30 28.07
C ASP A 77 -8.45 -0.42 28.43
N LEU A 78 -7.90 0.26 27.43
CA LEU A 78 -6.82 1.23 27.57
C LEU A 78 -7.34 2.64 27.26
N ASP A 79 -6.71 3.66 27.87
CA ASP A 79 -6.95 5.06 27.52
C ASP A 79 -6.15 5.49 26.28
N GLU A 80 -4.99 4.88 26.07
CA GLU A 80 -4.07 5.14 24.96
C GLU A 80 -3.34 3.85 24.52
N ALA A 81 -3.03 3.72 23.24
CA ALA A 81 -2.18 2.67 22.71
C ALA A 81 -1.11 3.27 21.77
N GLY A 82 0.07 2.68 21.77
CA GLY A 82 1.25 3.10 20.99
C GLY A 82 1.60 2.14 19.85
N ALA A 83 2.58 2.55 19.04
CA ALA A 83 3.08 1.75 17.93
C ALA A 83 3.53 0.35 18.37
N GLY A 84 3.15 -0.68 17.59
CA GLY A 84 3.43 -2.10 17.88
C GLY A 84 2.39 -2.80 18.75
N GLU A 85 1.46 -2.07 19.38
CA GLU A 85 0.42 -2.68 20.20
C GLU A 85 -0.73 -3.22 19.34
N ALA A 86 -1.14 -4.46 19.64
CA ALA A 86 -2.29 -5.11 19.02
C ALA A 86 -3.54 -4.81 19.84
N VAL A 87 -4.46 -4.04 19.26
CA VAL A 87 -5.69 -3.56 19.94
C VAL A 87 -6.92 -3.70 19.06
N THR A 88 -8.09 -3.59 19.70
CA THR A 88 -9.38 -3.47 19.00
C THR A 88 -9.95 -2.09 19.27
N LEU A 89 -10.08 -1.28 18.23
CA LEU A 89 -10.66 0.05 18.29
C LEU A 89 -12.18 -0.05 18.13
N VAL A 90 -12.91 0.54 19.05
CA VAL A 90 -14.37 0.72 18.97
C VAL A 90 -14.65 2.19 18.67
N LEU A 91 -15.46 2.44 17.65
CA LEU A 91 -15.83 3.80 17.23
C LEU A 91 -17.19 4.20 17.80
N LYS A 92 -17.43 5.50 17.91
CA LYS A 92 -18.73 6.04 18.37
C LYS A 92 -19.84 5.81 17.35
N ASP A 93 -19.49 5.89 16.07
CA ASP A 93 -20.44 5.81 14.99
C ASP A 93 -20.36 4.43 14.31
N GLU A 94 -21.51 3.90 13.89
CA GLU A 94 -21.56 2.70 13.06
C GLU A 94 -21.23 3.06 11.60
N ILE A 95 -19.96 3.07 11.26
CA ILE A 95 -19.47 3.31 9.90
C ILE A 95 -18.96 2.02 9.26
N ASP A 96 -18.98 1.99 7.93
CA ASP A 96 -18.52 0.81 7.21
C ASP A 96 -17.00 0.83 7.05
N ILE A 97 -16.37 -0.16 7.65
CA ILE A 97 -14.91 -0.37 7.62
C ILE A 97 -14.66 -1.84 7.34
N SER A 98 -13.78 -2.11 6.41
CA SER A 98 -13.39 -3.45 6.00
C SER A 98 -11.95 -3.76 6.35
N ARG A 99 -11.61 -5.05 6.32
CA ARG A 99 -10.21 -5.49 6.41
C ARG A 99 -9.40 -4.86 5.27
N GLY A 100 -8.26 -4.27 5.63
CA GLY A 100 -7.36 -3.60 4.71
C GLY A 100 -7.60 -2.10 4.58
N ASP A 101 -8.66 -1.56 5.20
CA ASP A 101 -8.81 -0.12 5.37
C ASP A 101 -7.81 0.39 6.40
N LEU A 102 -7.47 1.65 6.32
CA LEU A 102 -6.50 2.30 7.20
C LEU A 102 -7.20 3.39 8.03
N LEU A 103 -7.12 3.30 9.36
CA LEU A 103 -7.49 4.41 10.22
C LEU A 103 -6.27 5.31 10.45
N VAL A 104 -6.51 6.60 10.28
CA VAL A 104 -5.52 7.67 10.48
C VAL A 104 -6.12 8.79 11.34
N ASP A 105 -5.29 9.72 11.82
CA ASP A 105 -5.81 10.93 12.47
C ASP A 105 -6.72 11.71 11.49
N ALA A 106 -7.79 12.34 12.00
CA ALA A 106 -8.75 13.05 11.16
C ALA A 106 -8.14 14.23 10.38
N GLN A 107 -7.03 14.78 10.88
CA GLN A 107 -6.32 15.90 10.22
C GLN A 107 -5.31 15.42 9.15
N GLU A 108 -5.11 14.09 9.03
CA GLU A 108 -4.17 13.54 8.06
C GLU A 108 -4.60 13.83 6.62
N THR A 109 -3.62 14.24 5.79
CA THR A 109 -3.85 14.58 4.38
C THR A 109 -3.55 13.44 3.42
N LEU A 110 -3.20 12.26 3.97
CA LEU A 110 -2.88 11.08 3.18
C LEU A 110 -4.05 10.71 2.27
N ALA A 111 -3.78 10.53 0.99
CA ALA A 111 -4.76 10.18 -0.02
C ALA A 111 -4.49 8.81 -0.62
N ALA A 112 -5.53 8.16 -1.12
CA ALA A 112 -5.38 6.94 -1.89
C ALA A 112 -4.81 7.26 -3.28
N VAL A 113 -3.92 6.40 -3.78
CA VAL A 113 -3.24 6.52 -5.08
C VAL A 113 -3.46 5.27 -5.91
N GLN A 114 -3.45 5.40 -7.24
CA GLN A 114 -3.60 4.28 -8.18
C GLN A 114 -2.27 3.76 -8.72
N GLY A 115 -1.14 4.27 -8.26
CA GLY A 115 0.16 3.78 -8.69
C GLY A 115 1.26 4.13 -7.72
N ALA A 116 2.40 3.50 -7.91
CA ALA A 116 3.61 3.77 -7.14
C ALA A 116 4.85 3.33 -7.92
N SER A 117 5.98 3.98 -7.62
CA SER A 117 7.31 3.45 -7.93
C SER A 117 7.77 2.59 -6.76
N VAL A 118 8.15 1.36 -7.05
CA VAL A 118 8.43 0.32 -6.04
C VAL A 118 9.79 -0.30 -6.28
N ASP A 119 10.64 -0.31 -5.26
CA ASP A 119 11.86 -1.12 -5.25
C ASP A 119 11.46 -2.59 -5.09
N VAL A 120 11.83 -3.42 -6.05
CA VAL A 120 11.42 -4.82 -6.12
C VAL A 120 12.62 -5.74 -5.98
N VAL A 121 12.46 -6.79 -5.17
CA VAL A 121 13.31 -7.98 -5.17
C VAL A 121 12.51 -9.10 -5.81
N TRP A 122 12.97 -9.57 -6.98
CA TRP A 122 12.27 -10.60 -7.73
C TRP A 122 12.73 -12.00 -7.33
N MET A 123 11.81 -12.92 -7.07
CA MET A 123 12.10 -14.24 -6.47
C MET A 123 11.64 -15.42 -7.33
N ALA A 124 11.09 -15.17 -8.53
CA ALA A 124 10.66 -16.24 -9.43
C ALA A 124 11.66 -16.49 -10.54
N GLU A 125 11.69 -17.73 -11.06
CA GLU A 125 12.54 -18.10 -12.22
C GLU A 125 12.12 -17.37 -13.50
N GLN A 126 10.77 -17.20 -13.68
CA GLN A 126 10.26 -16.40 -14.79
C GLN A 126 10.53 -14.92 -14.51
N PRO A 127 11.22 -14.20 -15.41
CA PRO A 127 11.54 -12.80 -15.21
C PRO A 127 10.29 -11.92 -15.09
N LEU A 128 10.39 -10.86 -14.30
CA LEU A 128 9.41 -9.78 -14.28
C LEU A 128 9.56 -8.95 -15.54
N THR A 129 8.47 -8.70 -16.25
CA THR A 129 8.44 -7.84 -17.45
C THR A 129 7.31 -6.83 -17.39
N ALA A 130 7.44 -5.73 -18.12
CA ALA A 130 6.37 -4.75 -18.28
C ALA A 130 5.11 -5.39 -18.90
N GLY A 131 3.94 -4.88 -18.52
CA GLY A 131 2.63 -5.37 -18.97
C GLY A 131 2.08 -6.54 -18.17
N GLN A 132 2.87 -7.22 -17.36
CA GLN A 132 2.40 -8.32 -16.50
C GLN A 132 1.60 -7.80 -15.31
N SER A 133 0.64 -8.62 -14.87
CA SER A 133 -0.21 -8.31 -13.72
C SER A 133 -0.10 -9.38 -12.65
N TYR A 134 0.02 -8.93 -11.41
CA TYR A 134 0.13 -9.76 -10.22
C TYR A 134 -0.93 -9.36 -9.20
N ASP A 135 -1.31 -10.28 -8.33
CA ASP A 135 -1.96 -9.90 -7.09
C ASP A 135 -0.89 -9.35 -6.13
N ILE A 136 -1.17 -8.24 -5.50
CA ILE A 136 -0.30 -7.68 -4.45
C ILE A 136 -1.01 -7.69 -3.11
N LYS A 137 -0.23 -7.82 -2.04
CA LYS A 137 -0.74 -7.71 -0.68
C LYS A 137 0.10 -6.72 0.10
N ILE A 138 -0.58 -5.72 0.68
CA ILE A 138 0.02 -4.65 1.50
C ILE A 138 -0.90 -4.34 2.67
N ALA A 139 -0.36 -4.22 3.89
CA ALA A 139 -1.09 -3.85 5.11
C ALA A 139 -2.43 -4.58 5.32
N GLY A 140 -2.57 -5.83 4.82
CA GLY A 140 -3.82 -6.60 4.89
C GLY A 140 -4.77 -6.44 3.70
N LYS A 141 -4.61 -5.43 2.87
CA LYS A 141 -5.33 -5.24 1.60
C LYS A 141 -4.72 -6.14 0.53
N LYS A 142 -5.56 -6.78 -0.29
CA LYS A 142 -5.16 -7.49 -1.49
C LYS A 142 -5.83 -6.83 -2.70
N THR A 143 -5.05 -6.50 -3.71
CA THR A 143 -5.54 -5.97 -4.98
C THR A 143 -4.67 -6.47 -6.12
N ARG A 144 -5.06 -6.19 -7.36
CA ARG A 144 -4.24 -6.45 -8.53
C ARG A 144 -3.39 -5.23 -8.84
N ALA A 145 -2.17 -5.49 -9.30
CA ALA A 145 -1.29 -4.47 -9.84
C ALA A 145 -0.73 -4.91 -11.19
N ARG A 146 -0.58 -3.96 -12.09
CA ARG A 146 0.10 -4.11 -13.36
C ARG A 146 1.47 -3.44 -13.29
N VAL A 147 2.47 -4.11 -13.81
CA VAL A 147 3.81 -3.55 -14.02
C VAL A 147 3.79 -2.69 -15.26
N ASP A 148 3.97 -1.39 -15.15
CA ASP A 148 3.95 -0.46 -16.29
C ASP A 148 5.31 -0.38 -16.97
N GLY A 149 6.39 -0.45 -16.16
CA GLY A 149 7.76 -0.43 -16.66
C GLY A 149 8.79 -0.76 -15.58
N ILE A 150 9.99 -1.09 -16.01
CA ILE A 150 11.16 -1.25 -15.17
C ILE A 150 12.04 -0.04 -15.45
N GLN A 151 12.27 0.81 -14.43
CA GLN A 151 13.11 1.99 -14.61
C GLN A 151 14.58 1.62 -14.69
N PHE A 152 15.03 0.71 -13.81
CA PHE A 152 16.40 0.17 -13.83
C PHE A 152 16.51 -1.09 -12.96
N GLN A 153 17.56 -1.86 -13.20
CA GLN A 153 18.06 -2.89 -12.30
C GLN A 153 19.28 -2.38 -11.54
N VAL A 154 19.40 -2.75 -10.27
CA VAL A 154 20.59 -2.47 -9.45
C VAL A 154 21.62 -3.57 -9.65
N ASP A 155 22.83 -3.20 -10.03
CA ASP A 155 23.99 -4.11 -9.98
C ASP A 155 24.50 -4.19 -8.54
N ILE A 156 24.33 -5.35 -7.91
CA ILE A 156 24.67 -5.57 -6.49
C ILE A 156 26.18 -5.49 -6.20
N ASN A 157 27.05 -5.57 -7.20
CA ASN A 157 28.51 -5.54 -7.00
C ASN A 157 29.06 -4.12 -6.86
N ASN A 158 28.46 -3.17 -7.58
CA ASN A 158 28.94 -1.79 -7.66
C ASN A 158 27.86 -0.74 -7.37
N LEU A 159 26.61 -1.20 -7.09
CA LEU A 159 25.43 -0.39 -6.80
C LEU A 159 25.07 0.59 -7.94
N THR A 160 25.48 0.29 -9.17
CA THR A 160 25.09 1.09 -10.33
C THR A 160 23.73 0.64 -10.89
N HIS A 161 23.07 1.56 -11.60
CA HIS A 161 21.82 1.29 -12.29
C HIS A 161 22.08 0.85 -13.72
N ARG A 162 21.34 -0.15 -14.19
CA ARG A 162 21.36 -0.66 -15.57
C ARG A 162 19.97 -0.61 -16.15
N ASP A 163 19.84 -0.11 -17.36
CA ASP A 163 18.60 -0.20 -18.13
C ASP A 163 18.37 -1.64 -18.56
N VAL A 164 17.21 -2.18 -18.21
CA VAL A 164 16.83 -3.56 -18.52
C VAL A 164 15.38 -3.62 -18.98
N SER A 165 15.04 -4.60 -19.82
CA SER A 165 13.66 -4.88 -20.23
C SER A 165 12.95 -5.87 -19.32
N GLU A 166 13.70 -6.60 -18.49
CA GLU A 166 13.19 -7.61 -17.59
C GLU A 166 14.04 -7.70 -16.32
N LEU A 167 13.44 -8.12 -15.21
CA LEU A 167 14.12 -8.34 -13.94
C LEU A 167 14.20 -9.84 -13.68
N PRO A 168 15.40 -10.45 -13.75
CA PRO A 168 15.57 -11.89 -13.58
C PRO A 168 15.43 -12.32 -12.10
N LEU A 169 15.46 -13.63 -11.86
CA LEU A 169 15.54 -14.21 -10.52
C LEU A 169 16.65 -13.55 -9.70
N ASN A 170 16.36 -13.18 -8.45
CA ASN A 170 17.22 -12.41 -7.54
C ASN A 170 17.58 -11.01 -8.04
N GLY A 171 16.95 -10.54 -9.11
CA GLY A 171 17.10 -9.16 -9.58
C GLY A 171 16.48 -8.18 -8.58
N ILE A 172 17.20 -7.05 -8.39
CA ILE A 172 16.72 -5.91 -7.62
C ILE A 172 16.57 -4.73 -8.57
N GLY A 173 15.43 -4.05 -8.56
CA GLY A 173 15.22 -2.93 -9.48
C GLY A 173 14.06 -2.03 -9.05
N LEU A 174 13.95 -0.88 -9.69
CA LEU A 174 12.84 0.05 -9.53
C LEU A 174 11.81 -0.15 -10.63
N VAL A 175 10.56 -0.31 -10.22
CA VAL A 175 9.44 -0.67 -11.11
C VAL A 175 8.30 0.31 -10.89
N ASP A 176 7.69 0.76 -11.98
CA ASP A 176 6.45 1.53 -11.93
C ASP A 176 5.24 0.61 -12.04
N MET A 177 4.25 0.85 -11.20
CA MET A 177 3.05 0.01 -11.10
C MET A 177 1.79 0.83 -11.04
N THR A 178 0.72 0.30 -11.66
CA THR A 178 -0.65 0.78 -11.53
C THR A 178 -1.50 -0.27 -10.81
N PHE A 179 -2.35 0.18 -9.89
CA PHE A 179 -3.24 -0.65 -9.10
C PHE A 179 -4.66 -0.61 -9.65
N ASP A 180 -5.37 -1.75 -9.66
CA ASP A 180 -6.78 -1.80 -10.07
C ASP A 180 -7.69 -1.02 -9.12
N GLU A 181 -7.37 -1.04 -7.81
CA GLU A 181 -8.07 -0.26 -6.80
C GLU A 181 -7.12 0.74 -6.14
N PRO A 182 -7.59 1.96 -5.81
CA PRO A 182 -6.77 2.92 -5.08
C PRO A 182 -6.28 2.36 -3.75
N LEU A 183 -5.00 2.56 -3.45
CA LEU A 183 -4.36 2.13 -2.21
C LEU A 183 -3.84 3.32 -1.42
N VAL A 184 -3.90 3.20 -0.11
CA VAL A 184 -3.28 4.17 0.80
C VAL A 184 -1.89 3.64 1.17
N LEU A 185 -0.86 4.35 0.78
CA LEU A 185 0.53 3.92 0.87
C LEU A 185 1.39 5.00 1.53
N ASP A 186 2.31 4.57 2.37
CA ASP A 186 3.43 5.40 2.80
C ASP A 186 4.71 4.93 2.08
N PRO A 187 5.71 5.79 1.90
CA PRO A 187 7.05 5.35 1.53
C PRO A 187 7.57 4.33 2.56
N TYR A 188 8.18 3.24 2.10
CA TYR A 188 8.68 2.15 2.96
C TYR A 188 9.63 2.64 4.06
N GLN A 189 10.47 3.63 3.75
CA GLN A 189 11.40 4.22 4.72
C GLN A 189 10.68 4.94 5.86
N GLN A 190 9.47 5.46 5.63
CA GLN A 190 8.66 6.11 6.66
C GLN A 190 7.86 5.08 7.45
N ASN A 191 7.22 4.14 6.77
CA ASN A 191 6.43 3.10 7.42
C ASN A 191 6.52 1.77 6.65
N PRO A 192 7.31 0.79 7.13
CA PRO A 192 7.45 -0.50 6.47
C PRO A 192 6.16 -1.33 6.40
N VAL A 193 5.20 -1.11 7.32
CA VAL A 193 3.94 -1.86 7.34
C VAL A 193 3.01 -1.42 6.21
N THR A 194 2.90 -0.11 5.98
CA THR A 194 2.06 0.48 4.95
C THR A 194 2.79 0.75 3.63
N GLY A 195 4.12 0.55 3.60
CA GLY A 195 4.97 0.71 2.42
C GLY A 195 5.60 -0.58 1.90
N GLY A 196 5.45 -1.71 2.61
CA GLY A 196 5.95 -3.02 2.19
C GLY A 196 4.87 -3.87 1.55
N LEU A 197 5.15 -4.48 0.41
CA LEU A 197 4.21 -5.34 -0.30
C LEU A 197 4.86 -6.63 -0.80
N ILE A 198 4.03 -7.63 -1.12
CA ILE A 198 4.45 -8.85 -1.79
C ILE A 198 3.71 -9.00 -3.11
N PHE A 199 4.40 -9.58 -4.10
CA PHE A 199 3.83 -10.01 -5.37
C PHE A 199 3.42 -11.46 -5.30
N ILE A 200 2.23 -11.77 -5.75
CA ILE A 200 1.65 -13.11 -5.74
C ILE A 200 1.26 -13.47 -7.17
N ASP A 201 1.77 -14.59 -7.66
CA ASP A 201 1.35 -15.13 -8.96
C ASP A 201 -0.13 -15.54 -8.89
N ARG A 202 -0.91 -15.09 -9.89
CA ARG A 202 -2.36 -15.25 -9.89
C ARG A 202 -2.84 -16.67 -10.19
N LEU A 203 -2.02 -17.48 -10.82
CA LEU A 203 -2.37 -18.86 -11.18
C LEU A 203 -1.99 -19.83 -10.07
N THR A 204 -0.80 -19.65 -9.52
CA THR A 204 -0.23 -20.59 -8.53
C THR A 204 -0.44 -20.14 -7.09
N ASN A 205 -0.80 -18.86 -6.86
CA ASN A 205 -0.83 -18.21 -5.54
C ASN A 205 0.51 -18.23 -4.78
N VAL A 206 1.62 -18.42 -5.49
CA VAL A 206 2.97 -18.37 -4.93
C VAL A 206 3.43 -16.93 -4.84
N THR A 207 4.14 -16.58 -3.77
CA THR A 207 4.83 -15.29 -3.65
C THR A 207 6.03 -15.29 -4.60
N VAL A 208 6.07 -14.34 -5.53
CA VAL A 208 7.07 -14.26 -6.60
C VAL A 208 7.98 -13.03 -6.48
N GLY A 209 7.72 -12.14 -5.53
CA GLY A 209 8.54 -10.97 -5.27
C GLY A 209 8.13 -10.24 -4.01
N ALA A 210 9.02 -9.38 -3.55
CA ALA A 210 8.76 -8.41 -2.49
C ALA A 210 9.03 -7.00 -3.01
N GLY A 211 8.24 -6.03 -2.53
CA GLY A 211 8.34 -4.64 -2.95
C GLY A 211 8.35 -3.68 -1.77
N MET A 212 9.09 -2.60 -1.93
CA MET A 212 9.17 -1.48 -1.01
C MET A 212 8.75 -0.22 -1.75
N VAL A 213 7.65 0.39 -1.36
CA VAL A 213 7.17 1.62 -1.97
C VAL A 213 8.22 2.70 -1.78
N ARG A 214 8.74 3.23 -2.88
CA ARG A 214 9.66 4.37 -2.87
C ARG A 214 8.86 5.66 -2.86
N GLU A 215 7.96 5.81 -3.83
CA GLU A 215 7.10 6.98 -3.97
C GLU A 215 5.68 6.56 -4.41
N PRO A 216 4.63 6.91 -3.62
CA PRO A 216 3.26 6.83 -4.09
C PRO A 216 3.04 7.80 -5.26
N ASN A 217 2.47 7.32 -6.36
CA ASN A 217 2.23 8.14 -7.54
C ASN A 217 0.80 8.70 -7.54
N ALA A 218 0.64 9.94 -7.08
CA ALA A 218 -0.65 10.62 -7.06
C ALA A 218 -1.19 10.94 -8.47
N GLN A 219 -0.33 11.03 -9.50
CA GLN A 219 -0.76 11.32 -10.88
C GLN A 219 -1.40 10.12 -11.58
N ALA A 220 -1.14 8.89 -11.12
CA ALA A 220 -1.86 7.72 -11.62
C ALA A 220 -3.36 7.73 -11.24
N ALA A 221 -3.76 8.54 -10.26
CA ALA A 221 -5.17 8.71 -9.86
C ALA A 221 -6.02 9.52 -10.86
N VAL A 222 -5.42 10.11 -11.91
CA VAL A 222 -6.12 10.79 -13.00
C VAL A 222 -6.03 9.97 -14.29
N ALA A 223 -6.13 8.65 -14.17
CA ALA A 223 -6.55 7.84 -15.32
C ALA A 223 -8.04 8.13 -15.51
N SER A 224 -8.36 8.74 -16.64
CA SER A 224 -9.68 9.12 -17.13
C SER A 224 -10.85 8.38 -16.44
N GLU A 225 -11.94 9.10 -16.12
CA GLU A 225 -13.25 8.52 -15.72
C GLU A 225 -13.69 7.37 -16.65
N PHE A 226 -12.95 7.14 -17.71
CA PHE A 226 -13.25 6.20 -18.79
C PHE A 226 -12.11 5.20 -18.98
N SER A 227 -12.45 3.92 -19.07
CA SER A 227 -11.52 2.85 -19.41
C SER A 227 -10.91 3.05 -20.81
N ALA A 228 -9.76 2.44 -21.08
CA ALA A 228 -9.14 2.46 -22.42
C ALA A 228 -10.12 1.98 -23.50
N PHE A 229 -10.94 0.97 -23.20
CA PHE A 229 -11.99 0.47 -24.10
C PHE A 229 -13.07 1.52 -24.38
N GLU A 230 -13.54 2.24 -23.34
CA GLU A 230 -14.55 3.29 -23.51
C GLU A 230 -14.04 4.46 -24.34
N LEU A 231 -12.77 4.82 -24.17
CA LEU A 231 -12.11 5.85 -24.98
C LEU A 231 -11.96 5.43 -26.45
N GLU A 232 -11.51 4.20 -26.70
CA GLU A 232 -11.41 3.65 -28.06
C GLU A 232 -12.79 3.49 -28.71
N LEU A 233 -13.77 2.98 -27.99
CA LEU A 233 -15.14 2.86 -28.46
C LEU A 233 -15.74 4.24 -28.76
N ASN A 234 -15.54 5.23 -27.89
CA ASN A 234 -16.02 6.59 -28.12
C ASN A 234 -15.38 7.21 -29.37
N ALA A 235 -14.06 7.04 -29.56
CA ALA A 235 -13.35 7.52 -30.73
C ALA A 235 -13.87 6.85 -32.01
N LEU A 236 -14.14 5.54 -31.97
CA LEU A 236 -14.68 4.76 -33.09
C LEU A 236 -16.10 5.20 -33.42
N VAL A 237 -16.98 5.38 -32.42
CA VAL A 237 -18.35 5.85 -32.59
C VAL A 237 -18.37 7.25 -33.21
N ARG A 238 -17.56 8.19 -32.72
CA ARG A 238 -17.46 9.55 -33.27
C ARG A 238 -16.99 9.57 -34.72
N LYS A 239 -16.05 8.68 -35.05
CA LYS A 239 -15.48 8.57 -36.39
C LYS A 239 -16.47 7.97 -37.41
N HIS A 240 -17.19 6.90 -37.05
CA HIS A 240 -18.00 6.13 -37.97
C HIS A 240 -19.50 6.39 -37.87
N PHE A 241 -19.95 6.95 -36.72
CA PHE A 241 -21.37 7.23 -36.44
C PHE A 241 -21.56 8.66 -35.88
N PRO A 242 -21.12 9.72 -36.61
CA PRO A 242 -21.17 11.10 -36.11
C PRO A 242 -22.60 11.56 -35.80
N HIS A 243 -23.60 10.96 -36.44
CA HIS A 243 -25.01 11.25 -36.20
C HIS A 243 -25.55 10.77 -34.84
N TRP A 244 -24.78 9.95 -34.10
CA TRP A 244 -25.17 9.55 -32.76
C TRP A 244 -24.85 10.63 -31.70
N GLY A 245 -24.13 11.68 -32.07
CA GLY A 245 -23.85 12.82 -31.19
C GLY A 245 -23.03 12.46 -29.97
N ALA A 246 -22.18 11.43 -30.04
CA ALA A 246 -21.30 11.04 -28.92
C ALA A 246 -20.35 12.20 -28.57
N ARG A 247 -20.35 12.58 -27.27
CA ARG A 247 -19.47 13.64 -26.76
C ARG A 247 -18.03 13.16 -26.75
N ASP A 248 -17.10 14.13 -26.88
CA ASP A 248 -15.67 13.85 -26.69
C ASP A 248 -15.37 13.62 -25.21
N LEU A 249 -14.98 12.40 -24.87
CA LEU A 249 -14.65 12.01 -23.49
C LEU A 249 -13.28 12.57 -23.07
N LEU A 250 -12.43 12.95 -24.02
CA LEU A 250 -11.10 13.56 -23.77
C LEU A 250 -11.13 15.10 -23.91
N GLY A 251 -12.17 15.67 -24.52
CA GLY A 251 -12.36 17.09 -24.71
C GLY A 251 -12.82 17.72 -23.40
N GLY A 252 -11.88 18.18 -22.60
CA GLY A 252 -12.16 19.10 -21.50
C GLY A 252 -12.90 20.35 -21.99
N LYS A 253 -13.75 20.91 -21.12
CA LYS A 253 -14.61 22.08 -21.24
C LYS A 253 -14.07 23.16 -22.14
#